data_d4a25a22961999017081131482e32333
#
_entry.id   d4a25a22961999017081131482e32333
#
_cell.length_a   1.000
_cell.length_b   1.000
_cell.length_c   1.000
_cell.angle_alpha   90.00
_cell.angle_beta   90.00
_cell.angle_gamma   90.00
#
_symmetry.space_group_name_H-M   'P 1'
#
loop_
_entity.id
_entity.type
_entity.pdbx_description
1 polymer ?
#
loop_
_entity_poly.entity_id
_entity_poly.type
_entity_poly.pdbx_seq_one_letter_code
_entity_poly.pdbx_strand_id
1 'polypeptide(L)'
;MTSREATSLLPRDQAHNHRSWRDWAALLAVGAVQWPWLLRSLDGGSEKARHALLDEIELPREALPNLGSWKADVGLLRLVSDHVAAHQPKVMVEFGAGASTLVAARALQRAGGGRLYSFEQHEDFVEATRQWLAEYGLDAEIRAAPLQPSRGWPGLWYSHGPLPERIDLLVIDGPPWTIHPLTRGAADSLFDRIAVGGTVMLDDAARPGERLVARRWRKRWPDFEFHLDKSGSKGTLIGTRLR
;
A
#
# COMPACT_ATOMS: atom_id res chain seq x y z
N MET A 1 -1.92 9.28 18.48
CA MET A 1 -0.77 8.41 18.15
C MET A 1 -0.57 8.53 16.67
N THR A 2 0.58 8.95 16.24
CA THR A 2 0.91 9.09 14.82
C THR A 2 1.12 7.72 14.20
N SER A 3 0.91 7.59 12.90
CA SER A 3 1.27 6.38 12.12
C SER A 3 2.76 5.99 12.31
N ARG A 4 3.57 6.91 12.82
CA ARG A 4 4.98 6.75 13.18
C ARG A 4 5.19 5.88 14.43
N GLU A 5 4.24 5.85 15.37
CA GLU A 5 4.41 5.24 16.69
C GLU A 5 3.56 3.97 16.91
N ALA A 6 2.46 3.80 16.17
CA ALA A 6 1.53 2.71 16.40
C ALA A 6 2.09 1.38 15.90
N THR A 7 2.43 0.50 16.83
CA THR A 7 2.79 -0.91 16.58
C THR A 7 1.81 -1.79 17.35
N SER A 8 0.58 -1.94 16.88
CA SER A 8 -0.33 -2.95 17.41
C SER A 8 -0.46 -4.11 16.42
N LEU A 9 -0.55 -5.35 16.92
CA LEU A 9 -0.78 -6.54 16.07
C LEU A 9 -2.15 -6.53 15.40
N LEU A 10 -3.10 -5.73 15.90
CA LEU A 10 -4.44 -5.60 15.36
C LEU A 10 -4.76 -4.11 15.17
N PRO A 11 -5.15 -3.67 13.96
CA PRO A 11 -5.61 -2.32 13.74
C PRO A 11 -6.90 -2.06 14.54
N ARG A 12 -7.09 -0.84 15.01
CA ARG A 12 -8.38 -0.39 15.51
C ARG A 12 -9.33 -0.33 14.32
N ASP A 13 -10.21 -1.32 14.21
CA ASP A 13 -11.08 -1.49 13.08
C ASP A 13 -12.43 -0.81 13.35
N GLN A 14 -12.78 0.16 12.52
CA GLN A 14 -14.10 0.80 12.54
C GLN A 14 -15.17 -0.01 11.77
N ALA A 15 -14.79 -1.08 11.10
CA ALA A 15 -15.68 -1.88 10.25
C ALA A 15 -16.50 -2.92 11.00
N HIS A 16 -16.49 -2.95 12.35
CA HIS A 16 -17.21 -3.95 13.13
C HIS A 16 -18.70 -4.04 12.83
N ASN A 17 -19.33 -2.94 12.43
CA ASN A 17 -20.79 -2.86 12.24
C ASN A 17 -21.29 -3.37 10.88
N HIS A 18 -20.42 -3.73 9.93
CA HIS A 18 -20.81 -4.09 8.56
C HIS A 18 -20.45 -5.52 8.14
N ARG A 19 -19.97 -6.35 9.07
CA ARG A 19 -19.57 -7.73 8.76
C ARG A 19 -20.72 -8.69 8.80
N SER A 20 -20.91 -9.43 7.69
CA SER A 20 -21.78 -10.60 7.66
C SER A 20 -21.11 -11.78 8.39
N TRP A 21 -21.87 -12.82 8.76
CA TRP A 21 -21.33 -14.06 9.32
C TRP A 21 -20.34 -14.75 8.34
N ARG A 22 -20.52 -14.55 7.03
CA ARG A 22 -19.61 -15.07 5.98
C ARG A 22 -18.27 -14.36 6.01
N ASP A 23 -18.25 -13.06 6.24
CA ASP A 23 -17.02 -12.28 6.38
C ASP A 23 -16.23 -12.71 7.61
N TRP A 24 -16.94 -12.96 8.73
CA TRP A 24 -16.33 -13.53 9.93
C TRP A 24 -15.74 -14.92 9.69
N ALA A 25 -16.47 -15.81 9.01
CA ALA A 25 -15.99 -17.14 8.67
C ALA A 25 -14.75 -17.08 7.77
N ALA A 26 -14.75 -16.20 6.76
CA ALA A 26 -13.59 -15.98 5.89
C ALA A 26 -12.39 -15.43 6.67
N LEU A 27 -12.62 -14.46 7.55
CA LEU A 27 -11.56 -13.88 8.39
C LEU A 27 -10.92 -14.91 9.30
N LEU A 28 -11.73 -15.73 10.00
CA LEU A 28 -11.24 -16.78 10.89
C LEU A 28 -10.49 -17.87 10.12
N ALA A 29 -11.05 -18.35 9.00
CA ALA A 29 -10.43 -19.39 8.19
C ALA A 29 -9.09 -18.93 7.59
N VAL A 30 -9.05 -17.72 7.02
CA VAL A 30 -7.81 -17.17 6.46
C VAL A 30 -6.83 -16.77 7.57
N GLY A 31 -7.33 -16.21 8.68
CA GLY A 31 -6.52 -15.87 9.84
C GLY A 31 -5.80 -17.07 10.43
N ALA A 32 -6.49 -18.21 10.54
CA ALA A 32 -5.91 -19.47 11.02
C ALA A 32 -4.79 -20.01 10.12
N VAL A 33 -4.86 -19.73 8.80
CA VAL A 33 -3.84 -20.18 7.84
C VAL A 33 -2.70 -19.17 7.71
N GLN A 34 -2.99 -17.88 7.79
CA GLN A 34 -2.00 -16.84 7.47
C GLN A 34 -1.10 -16.41 8.64
N TRP A 35 -1.30 -16.95 9.88
CA TRP A 35 -0.50 -16.55 11.03
C TRP A 35 1.04 -16.62 10.81
N PRO A 36 1.63 -17.56 10.03
CA PRO A 36 3.06 -17.55 9.79
C PRO A 36 3.52 -16.32 9.01
N TRP A 37 2.69 -15.86 8.06
CA TRP A 37 2.96 -14.63 7.30
C TRP A 37 2.78 -13.37 8.15
N LEU A 38 1.83 -13.38 9.10
CA LEU A 38 1.66 -12.28 10.05
C LEU A 38 2.87 -12.15 10.97
N LEU A 39 3.41 -13.28 11.47
CA LEU A 39 4.66 -13.25 12.23
C LEU A 39 5.84 -12.75 11.40
N ARG A 40 5.94 -13.20 10.14
CA ARG A 40 6.99 -12.73 9.25
C ARG A 40 6.86 -11.23 8.92
N SER A 41 5.63 -10.72 8.86
CA SER A 41 5.39 -9.29 8.60
C SER A 41 5.84 -8.38 9.75
N LEU A 42 6.14 -8.93 10.94
CA LEU A 42 6.77 -8.14 12.02
C LEU A 42 8.20 -7.72 11.66
N ASP A 43 8.86 -8.44 10.77
CA ASP A 43 10.16 -8.06 10.23
C ASP A 43 9.98 -6.97 9.18
N GLY A 44 10.33 -5.75 9.53
CA GLY A 44 10.30 -4.60 8.63
C GLY A 44 11.54 -4.47 7.74
N GLY A 45 12.45 -5.44 7.80
CA GLY A 45 13.75 -5.40 7.15
C GLY A 45 14.86 -4.89 8.08
N SER A 46 16.11 -5.13 7.70
CA SER A 46 17.26 -4.77 8.54
C SER A 46 17.43 -3.24 8.66
N GLU A 47 17.95 -2.80 9.81
CA GLU A 47 18.31 -1.41 10.04
C GLU A 47 19.31 -0.90 8.98
N LYS A 48 20.27 -1.74 8.56
CA LYS A 48 21.21 -1.43 7.50
C LYS A 48 20.51 -1.13 6.17
N ALA A 49 19.51 -1.94 5.80
CA ALA A 49 18.76 -1.74 4.57
C ALA A 49 17.89 -0.47 4.63
N ARG A 50 17.29 -0.17 5.80
CA ARG A 50 16.53 1.06 6.05
C ARG A 50 17.43 2.29 5.94
N HIS A 51 18.61 2.28 6.56
CA HIS A 51 19.57 3.38 6.48
C HIS A 51 20.08 3.57 5.05
N ALA A 52 20.39 2.49 4.32
CA ALA A 52 20.80 2.58 2.93
C ALA A 52 19.73 3.23 2.03
N LEU A 53 18.44 2.92 2.24
CA LEU A 53 17.35 3.58 1.53
C LEU A 53 17.31 5.08 1.87
N LEU A 54 17.38 5.42 3.17
CA LEU A 54 17.32 6.82 3.62
C LEU A 54 18.52 7.65 3.10
N ASP A 55 19.72 7.08 3.13
CA ASP A 55 20.93 7.72 2.60
C ASP A 55 20.77 7.97 1.08
N GLU A 56 20.20 7.00 0.34
CA GLU A 56 19.96 7.11 -1.11
C GLU A 56 18.95 8.20 -1.47
N ILE A 57 17.85 8.31 -0.71
CA ILE A 57 16.83 9.34 -0.94
C ILE A 57 17.12 10.65 -0.18
N GLU A 58 18.29 10.77 0.46
CA GLU A 58 18.72 11.95 1.22
C GLU A 58 17.73 12.39 2.29
N LEU A 59 17.22 11.43 3.06
CA LEU A 59 16.47 11.67 4.29
C LEU A 59 17.31 11.27 5.50
N PRO A 60 17.17 11.98 6.63
CA PRO A 60 17.86 11.63 7.85
C PRO A 60 17.38 10.28 8.40
N ARG A 61 18.23 9.60 9.17
CA ARG A 61 17.98 8.24 9.67
C ARG A 61 16.74 8.13 10.56
N GLU A 62 16.40 9.20 11.24
CA GLU A 62 15.19 9.32 12.07
C GLU A 62 13.90 9.53 11.25
N ALA A 63 13.99 9.78 9.95
CA ALA A 63 12.84 10.04 9.12
C ALA A 63 11.88 8.83 9.05
N LEU A 64 12.41 7.61 9.10
CA LEU A 64 11.60 6.40 9.16
C LEU A 64 11.71 5.74 10.53
N PRO A 65 10.57 5.43 11.18
CA PRO A 65 10.56 4.64 12.41
C PRO A 65 10.93 3.18 12.12
N ASN A 66 10.87 2.34 13.15
CA ASN A 66 10.91 0.89 12.94
C ASN A 66 9.74 0.48 12.05
N LEU A 67 10.06 -0.26 11.00
CA LEU A 67 9.13 -0.73 9.98
C LEU A 67 8.58 -2.12 10.34
N GLY A 68 7.69 -2.63 9.50
CA GLY A 68 7.05 -3.93 9.72
C GLY A 68 5.74 -3.85 10.49
N SER A 69 5.12 -4.98 10.77
CA SER A 69 3.75 -5.07 11.27
C SER A 69 2.77 -4.41 10.29
N TRP A 70 2.06 -3.37 10.68
CA TRP A 70 1.14 -2.59 9.83
C TRP A 70 1.82 -1.55 8.95
N LYS A 71 3.09 -1.26 9.21
CA LYS A 71 3.89 -0.35 8.39
C LYS A 71 4.51 -1.13 7.25
N ALA A 72 4.70 -0.49 6.12
CA ALA A 72 5.45 -1.03 5.00
C ALA A 72 6.80 -1.62 5.48
N ASP A 73 7.29 -2.65 4.80
CA ASP A 73 8.66 -3.09 5.01
C ASP A 73 9.64 -2.34 4.10
N VAL A 74 10.95 -2.45 4.38
CA VAL A 74 11.99 -1.80 3.56
C VAL A 74 11.94 -2.27 2.11
N GLY A 75 11.48 -3.51 1.86
CA GLY A 75 11.37 -4.06 0.51
C GLY A 75 10.39 -3.27 -0.35
N LEU A 76 9.15 -3.06 0.14
CA LEU A 76 8.17 -2.23 -0.58
C LEU A 76 8.68 -0.81 -0.77
N LEU A 77 9.23 -0.19 0.29
CA LEU A 77 9.73 1.19 0.23
C LEU A 77 10.83 1.36 -0.83
N ARG A 78 11.72 0.39 -0.92
CA ARG A 78 12.78 0.37 -1.94
C ARG A 78 12.20 0.19 -3.34
N LEU A 79 11.28 -0.75 -3.54
CA LEU A 79 10.61 -0.96 -4.84
C LEU A 79 9.92 0.32 -5.33
N VAL A 80 9.24 1.04 -4.43
CA VAL A 80 8.62 2.33 -4.77
C VAL A 80 9.67 3.37 -5.15
N SER A 81 10.72 3.53 -4.35
CA SER A 81 11.81 4.49 -4.61
C SER A 81 12.51 4.20 -5.93
N ASP A 82 12.91 2.95 -6.16
CA ASP A 82 13.62 2.51 -7.37
C ASP A 82 12.74 2.70 -8.61
N HIS A 83 11.44 2.37 -8.51
CA HIS A 83 10.50 2.57 -9.61
C HIS A 83 10.34 4.05 -9.95
N VAL A 84 10.19 4.91 -8.94
CA VAL A 84 10.07 6.36 -9.16
C VAL A 84 11.35 6.91 -9.80
N ALA A 85 12.53 6.49 -9.35
CA ALA A 85 13.80 6.92 -9.92
C ALA A 85 13.96 6.48 -11.39
N ALA A 86 13.57 5.25 -11.72
CA ALA A 86 13.72 4.69 -13.06
C ALA A 86 12.68 5.20 -14.06
N HIS A 87 11.42 5.41 -13.64
CA HIS A 87 10.29 5.66 -14.55
C HIS A 87 9.72 7.08 -14.46
N GLN A 88 10.08 7.84 -13.41
CA GLN A 88 9.63 9.23 -13.18
C GLN A 88 8.11 9.43 -13.39
N PRO A 89 7.26 8.67 -12.65
CA PRO A 89 5.81 8.73 -12.81
C PRO A 89 5.30 10.15 -12.56
N LYS A 90 4.40 10.63 -13.42
CA LYS A 90 3.80 11.97 -13.26
C LYS A 90 2.60 11.93 -12.32
N VAL A 91 1.92 10.81 -12.26
CA VAL A 91 0.76 10.58 -11.38
C VAL A 91 0.93 9.27 -10.64
N MET A 92 1.07 9.37 -9.34
CA MET A 92 1.09 8.23 -8.43
C MET A 92 -0.15 8.26 -7.54
N VAL A 93 -0.78 7.11 -7.37
CA VAL A 93 -1.91 6.91 -6.46
C VAL A 93 -1.55 5.85 -5.43
N GLU A 94 -1.88 6.10 -4.18
CA GLU A 94 -1.61 5.20 -3.07
C GLU A 94 -2.86 4.98 -2.21
N PHE A 95 -3.07 3.75 -1.77
CA PHE A 95 -4.08 3.39 -0.77
C PHE A 95 -3.42 2.82 0.48
N GLY A 96 -3.58 3.53 1.60
CA GLY A 96 -2.90 3.30 2.87
C GLY A 96 -1.73 4.26 3.06
N ALA A 97 -2.00 5.45 3.64
CA ALA A 97 -0.97 6.48 3.87
C ALA A 97 -0.03 6.12 5.02
N GLY A 98 1.26 6.48 4.89
CA GLY A 98 2.25 6.25 5.94
C GLY A 98 3.69 6.36 5.48
N ALA A 99 4.52 5.39 5.85
CA ALA A 99 5.95 5.35 5.50
C ALA A 99 6.18 5.33 3.99
N SER A 100 5.33 4.63 3.24
CA SER A 100 5.36 4.60 1.78
C SER A 100 5.06 5.96 1.17
N THR A 101 4.13 6.74 1.75
CA THR A 101 3.84 8.12 1.33
C THR A 101 5.07 9.03 1.48
N LEU A 102 5.77 8.93 2.62
CA LEU A 102 6.99 9.71 2.87
C LEU A 102 8.08 9.40 1.83
N VAL A 103 8.36 8.11 1.61
CA VAL A 103 9.39 7.66 0.65
C VAL A 103 8.99 8.04 -0.78
N ALA A 104 7.74 7.83 -1.16
CA ALA A 104 7.23 8.18 -2.48
C ALA A 104 7.32 9.68 -2.76
N ALA A 105 6.87 10.52 -1.81
CA ALA A 105 6.95 11.97 -1.95
C ALA A 105 8.39 12.46 -2.13
N ARG A 106 9.33 11.90 -1.33
CA ARG A 106 10.75 12.25 -1.45
C ARG A 106 11.36 11.75 -2.76
N ALA A 107 11.06 10.54 -3.16
CA ALA A 107 11.52 9.99 -4.44
C ALA A 107 11.01 10.81 -5.63
N LEU A 108 9.73 11.19 -5.64
CA LEU A 108 9.15 12.07 -6.66
C LEU A 108 9.83 13.45 -6.68
N GLN A 109 10.06 14.06 -5.51
CA GLN A 109 10.76 15.34 -5.40
C GLN A 109 12.14 15.26 -6.04
N ARG A 110 12.91 14.20 -5.77
CA ARG A 110 14.24 13.98 -6.35
C ARG A 110 14.20 13.66 -7.85
N ALA A 111 13.15 13.00 -8.33
CA ALA A 111 12.95 12.68 -9.74
C ALA A 111 12.47 13.87 -10.60
N GLY A 112 12.44 15.08 -10.04
CA GLY A 112 12.03 16.29 -10.75
C GLY A 112 10.52 16.56 -10.66
N GLY A 113 9.82 15.89 -9.74
CA GLY A 113 8.40 16.10 -9.44
C GLY A 113 7.47 15.06 -10.02
N GLY A 114 6.23 15.14 -9.62
CA GLY A 114 5.09 14.28 -9.91
C GLY A 114 4.01 14.56 -8.87
N ARG A 115 2.79 14.12 -9.11
CA ARG A 115 1.69 14.28 -8.14
C ARG A 115 1.45 12.95 -7.42
N LEU A 116 1.49 12.99 -6.09
CA LEU A 116 1.14 11.86 -5.23
C LEU A 116 -0.25 12.11 -4.61
N TYR A 117 -1.18 11.20 -4.90
CA TYR A 117 -2.49 11.14 -4.28
C TYR A 117 -2.52 9.94 -3.33
N SER A 118 -2.64 10.18 -2.03
CA SER A 118 -2.68 9.13 -1.02
C SER A 118 -4.04 9.13 -0.31
N PHE A 119 -4.61 7.93 -0.13
CA PHE A 119 -5.93 7.74 0.46
C PHE A 119 -5.81 6.92 1.73
N GLU A 120 -6.37 7.45 2.83
CA GLU A 120 -6.35 6.81 4.14
C GLU A 120 -7.74 6.81 4.76
N GLN A 121 -8.12 5.70 5.41
CA GLN A 121 -9.45 5.54 6.00
C GLN A 121 -9.61 6.28 7.33
N HIS A 122 -8.51 6.55 8.03
CA HIS A 122 -8.50 7.19 9.35
C HIS A 122 -8.04 8.65 9.23
N GLU A 123 -8.93 9.58 9.59
CA GLU A 123 -8.62 11.03 9.54
C GLU A 123 -7.41 11.41 10.37
N ASP A 124 -7.26 10.81 11.56
CA ASP A 124 -6.08 11.04 12.41
C ASP A 124 -4.77 10.66 11.72
N PHE A 125 -4.78 9.60 10.90
CA PHE A 125 -3.60 9.17 10.14
C PHE A 125 -3.34 10.07 8.94
N VAL A 126 -4.38 10.62 8.33
CA VAL A 126 -4.24 11.63 7.27
C VAL A 126 -3.48 12.84 7.81
N GLU A 127 -3.93 13.39 8.95
CA GLU A 127 -3.31 14.56 9.54
C GLU A 127 -1.89 14.28 10.05
N ALA A 128 -1.69 13.14 10.72
CA ALA A 128 -0.37 12.73 11.19
C ALA A 128 0.62 12.54 10.02
N THR A 129 0.17 12.01 8.90
CA THR A 129 1.04 11.81 7.72
C THR A 129 1.35 13.15 7.06
N ARG A 130 0.40 14.08 6.97
CA ARG A 130 0.66 15.44 6.47
C ARG A 130 1.72 16.16 7.30
N GLN A 131 1.59 16.12 8.64
CA GLN A 131 2.58 16.71 9.54
C GLN A 131 3.95 16.05 9.36
N TRP A 132 3.98 14.73 9.24
CA TRP A 132 5.21 14.00 9.02
C TRP A 132 5.90 14.40 7.70
N LEU A 133 5.17 14.54 6.60
CA LEU A 133 5.73 15.03 5.33
C LEU A 133 6.27 16.47 5.47
N ALA A 134 5.51 17.35 6.14
CA ALA A 134 5.89 18.74 6.34
C ALA A 134 7.20 18.91 7.13
N GLU A 135 7.51 18.00 8.09
CA GLU A 135 8.80 17.99 8.82
C GLU A 135 9.99 17.90 7.87
N TYR A 136 9.82 17.29 6.70
CA TYR A 136 10.89 17.08 5.70
C TYR A 136 10.70 17.94 4.43
N GLY A 137 9.81 18.93 4.47
CA GLY A 137 9.54 19.80 3.32
C GLY A 137 8.98 19.03 2.12
N LEU A 138 8.18 18.00 2.38
CA LEU A 138 7.54 17.16 1.37
C LEU A 138 6.06 17.47 1.28
N ASP A 139 5.46 17.22 0.10
CA ASP A 139 4.05 17.44 -0.17
C ASP A 139 3.43 16.22 -0.87
N ALA A 140 2.17 15.95 -0.52
CA ALA A 140 1.32 14.98 -1.18
C ALA A 140 -0.15 15.35 -0.95
N GLU A 141 -1.00 15.01 -1.89
CA GLU A 141 -2.44 15.19 -1.73
C GLU A 141 -3.02 14.01 -0.93
N ILE A 142 -2.98 14.11 0.41
CA ILE A 142 -3.50 13.06 1.29
C ILE A 142 -4.96 13.35 1.60
N ARG A 143 -5.84 12.38 1.32
CA ARG A 143 -7.29 12.51 1.49
C ARG A 143 -7.83 11.45 2.45
N ALA A 144 -8.74 11.86 3.33
CA ALA A 144 -9.56 10.92 4.08
C ALA A 144 -10.52 10.20 3.12
N ALA A 145 -10.53 8.88 3.16
CA ALA A 145 -11.34 8.03 2.31
C ALA A 145 -11.96 6.89 3.13
N PRO A 146 -13.09 7.16 3.81
CA PRO A 146 -13.76 6.16 4.64
C PRO A 146 -14.12 4.92 3.82
N LEU A 147 -14.12 3.77 4.48
CA LEU A 147 -14.40 2.51 3.83
C LEU A 147 -15.91 2.32 3.59
N GLN A 148 -16.26 1.83 2.41
CA GLN A 148 -17.63 1.51 2.00
C GLN A 148 -17.69 0.15 1.31
N PRO A 149 -18.87 -0.51 1.22
CA PRO A 149 -19.02 -1.77 0.52
C PRO A 149 -18.47 -1.72 -0.89
N SER A 150 -17.63 -2.69 -1.24
CA SER A 150 -17.00 -2.79 -2.55
C SER A 150 -17.91 -3.48 -3.56
N ARG A 151 -17.85 -3.07 -4.84
CA ARG A 151 -18.49 -3.80 -5.94
C ARG A 151 -17.52 -4.85 -6.50
N GLY A 152 -18.01 -6.09 -6.62
CA GLY A 152 -17.26 -7.20 -7.25
C GLY A 152 -16.21 -7.89 -6.38
N TRP A 153 -15.93 -7.34 -5.20
CA TRP A 153 -15.05 -7.93 -4.19
C TRP A 153 -15.71 -7.94 -2.82
N PRO A 154 -15.46 -8.94 -1.98
CA PRO A 154 -15.97 -8.95 -0.62
C PRO A 154 -15.22 -7.93 0.26
N GLY A 155 -15.88 -7.47 1.32
CA GLY A 155 -15.35 -6.48 2.25
C GLY A 155 -15.60 -5.04 1.81
N LEU A 156 -14.80 -4.14 2.36
CA LEU A 156 -14.95 -2.69 2.18
C LEU A 156 -13.76 -2.15 1.41
N TRP A 157 -13.99 -1.09 0.62
CA TRP A 157 -12.97 -0.37 -0.13
C TRP A 157 -13.09 1.14 0.10
N TYR A 158 -12.05 1.87 -0.20
CA TYR A 158 -11.96 3.31 -0.02
C TYR A 158 -13.01 4.07 -0.84
N SER A 159 -13.73 5.00 -0.20
CA SER A 159 -14.57 6.02 -0.83
C SER A 159 -13.70 7.20 -1.22
N HIS A 160 -12.90 7.05 -2.28
CA HIS A 160 -11.82 7.96 -2.62
C HIS A 160 -12.22 9.25 -3.36
N GLY A 161 -13.51 9.38 -3.77
CA GLY A 161 -13.95 10.52 -4.57
C GLY A 161 -13.25 10.59 -5.95
N PRO A 162 -13.11 11.78 -6.53
CA PRO A 162 -12.48 11.94 -7.84
C PRO A 162 -11.00 11.54 -7.80
N LEU A 163 -10.58 10.80 -8.82
CA LEU A 163 -9.20 10.36 -9.07
C LEU A 163 -8.72 10.87 -10.43
N PRO A 164 -7.41 10.98 -10.63
CA PRO A 164 -6.84 11.23 -11.95
C PRO A 164 -7.34 10.22 -12.99
N GLU A 165 -7.54 10.68 -14.21
CA GLU A 165 -7.93 9.80 -15.33
C GLU A 165 -6.81 8.84 -15.72
N ARG A 166 -5.56 9.26 -15.53
CA ARG A 166 -4.38 8.47 -15.82
C ARG A 166 -3.54 8.29 -14.56
N ILE A 167 -3.09 7.06 -14.34
CA ILE A 167 -2.21 6.66 -13.23
C ILE A 167 -0.96 6.01 -13.84
N ASP A 168 0.21 6.46 -13.45
CA ASP A 168 1.48 5.87 -13.88
C ASP A 168 1.97 4.83 -12.87
N LEU A 169 1.73 5.05 -11.56
CA LEU A 169 2.04 4.11 -10.48
C LEU A 169 0.89 4.04 -9.48
N LEU A 170 0.37 2.84 -9.23
CA LEU A 170 -0.63 2.54 -8.21
C LEU A 170 -0.01 1.68 -7.10
N VAL A 171 0.00 2.16 -5.85
CA VAL A 171 0.49 1.41 -4.70
C VAL A 171 -0.67 1.08 -3.76
N ILE A 172 -0.75 -0.17 -3.30
CA ILE A 172 -1.84 -0.69 -2.48
C ILE A 172 -1.25 -1.33 -1.23
N ASP A 173 -1.28 -0.60 -0.11
CA ASP A 173 -0.89 -1.09 1.22
C ASP A 173 -2.07 -1.12 2.21
N GLY A 174 -3.24 -0.67 1.81
CA GLY A 174 -4.48 -0.69 2.56
C GLY A 174 -5.66 -1.21 1.72
N PRO A 175 -6.83 -1.44 2.33
CA PRO A 175 -7.07 -1.48 3.77
C PRO A 175 -6.51 -2.76 4.40
N PRO A 176 -6.48 -2.84 5.77
CA PRO A 176 -5.94 -4.02 6.44
C PRO A 176 -6.78 -5.28 6.17
N TRP A 177 -6.12 -6.44 6.12
CA TRP A 177 -6.76 -7.75 5.89
C TRP A 177 -7.87 -8.09 6.90
N THR A 178 -7.86 -7.47 8.07
CA THR A 178 -8.89 -7.61 9.10
C THR A 178 -10.25 -7.06 8.67
N ILE A 179 -10.31 -6.20 7.66
CA ILE A 179 -11.58 -5.79 7.01
C ILE A 179 -12.19 -6.99 6.28
N HIS A 180 -11.45 -7.57 5.37
CA HIS A 180 -11.70 -8.83 4.70
C HIS A 180 -10.43 -9.30 3.99
N PRO A 181 -10.06 -10.60 3.99
CA PRO A 181 -8.82 -11.10 3.39
C PRO A 181 -8.64 -10.80 1.89
N LEU A 182 -9.72 -10.50 1.18
CA LEU A 182 -9.69 -10.20 -0.26
C LEU A 182 -10.01 -8.74 -0.57
N THR A 183 -10.10 -7.86 0.43
CA THR A 183 -10.58 -6.49 0.27
C THR A 183 -9.70 -5.67 -0.69
N ARG A 184 -8.38 -5.86 -0.66
CA ARG A 184 -7.43 -5.16 -1.54
C ARG A 184 -7.64 -5.49 -3.02
N GLY A 185 -8.36 -6.56 -3.32
CA GLY A 185 -8.75 -6.92 -4.69
C GLY A 185 -9.54 -5.84 -5.39
N ALA A 186 -10.34 -5.06 -4.64
CA ALA A 186 -11.17 -3.98 -5.18
C ALA A 186 -10.38 -2.84 -5.84
N ALA A 187 -9.06 -2.77 -5.63
CA ALA A 187 -8.19 -1.85 -6.35
C ALA A 187 -8.20 -2.06 -7.87
N ASP A 188 -8.61 -3.24 -8.34
CA ASP A 188 -8.71 -3.51 -9.78
C ASP A 188 -9.79 -2.69 -10.50
N SER A 189 -10.64 -2.01 -9.77
CA SER A 189 -11.57 -0.99 -10.32
C SER A 189 -10.86 0.23 -10.93
N LEU A 190 -9.55 0.37 -10.68
CA LEU A 190 -8.72 1.46 -11.19
C LEU A 190 -7.78 1.03 -12.31
N PHE A 191 -7.73 -0.25 -12.65
CA PHE A 191 -6.74 -0.77 -13.61
C PHE A 191 -6.92 -0.21 -15.02
N ASP A 192 -8.14 0.14 -15.42
CA ASP A 192 -8.40 0.83 -16.69
C ASP A 192 -7.74 2.22 -16.76
N ARG A 193 -7.47 2.85 -15.60
CA ARG A 193 -6.80 4.16 -15.52
C ARG A 193 -5.28 4.06 -15.51
N ILE A 194 -4.72 2.87 -15.26
CA ILE A 194 -3.27 2.69 -15.30
C ILE A 194 -2.82 2.84 -16.76
N ALA A 195 -1.86 3.70 -17.00
CA ALA A 195 -1.30 3.93 -18.34
C ALA A 195 -0.67 2.65 -18.90
N VAL A 196 -0.61 2.51 -20.21
CA VAL A 196 0.26 1.50 -20.84
C VAL A 196 1.71 1.76 -20.43
N GLY A 197 2.40 0.74 -19.94
CA GLY A 197 3.69 0.85 -19.26
C GLY A 197 3.61 1.24 -17.78
N GLY A 198 2.43 1.65 -17.29
CA GLY A 198 2.21 1.97 -15.88
C GLY A 198 2.16 0.70 -15.01
N THR A 199 2.33 0.90 -13.72
CA THR A 199 2.57 -0.20 -12.78
C THR A 199 1.60 -0.16 -11.60
N VAL A 200 1.19 -1.33 -11.14
CA VAL A 200 0.52 -1.53 -9.85
C VAL A 200 1.42 -2.34 -8.93
N MET A 201 1.53 -1.94 -7.67
CA MET A 201 2.22 -2.65 -6.59
C MET A 201 1.22 -2.98 -5.48
N LEU A 202 1.08 -4.26 -5.12
CA LEU A 202 0.27 -4.73 -4.00
C LEU A 202 1.20 -5.27 -2.91
N ASP A 203 1.17 -4.63 -1.73
CA ASP A 203 1.92 -5.11 -0.57
C ASP A 203 1.31 -6.38 0.04
N ASP A 204 2.09 -7.04 0.90
CA ASP A 204 1.69 -8.28 1.59
C ASP A 204 1.33 -9.45 0.66
N ALA A 205 1.77 -9.43 -0.60
CA ALA A 205 1.34 -10.35 -1.64
C ALA A 205 1.76 -11.83 -1.42
N ALA A 206 2.63 -12.08 -0.43
CA ALA A 206 2.92 -13.45 0.00
C ALA A 206 1.79 -14.08 0.84
N ARG A 207 0.89 -13.28 1.43
CA ARG A 207 -0.24 -13.78 2.24
C ARG A 207 -1.23 -14.59 1.40
N PRO A 208 -1.91 -15.59 2.00
CA PRO A 208 -2.91 -16.40 1.31
C PRO A 208 -4.04 -15.60 0.66
N GLY A 209 -4.56 -14.56 1.32
CA GLY A 209 -5.62 -13.70 0.80
C GLY A 209 -5.19 -12.95 -0.46
N GLU A 210 -4.06 -12.25 -0.40
CA GLU A 210 -3.50 -11.47 -1.51
C GLU A 210 -3.04 -12.38 -2.67
N ARG A 211 -2.63 -13.61 -2.41
CA ARG A 211 -2.36 -14.61 -3.48
C ARG A 211 -3.61 -14.99 -4.26
N LEU A 212 -4.78 -15.06 -3.60
CA LEU A 212 -6.07 -15.26 -4.28
C LEU A 212 -6.45 -14.02 -5.08
N VAL A 213 -6.24 -12.82 -4.55
CA VAL A 213 -6.40 -11.56 -5.29
C VAL A 213 -5.55 -11.58 -6.55
N ALA A 214 -4.25 -11.84 -6.42
CA ALA A 214 -3.32 -11.92 -7.54
C ALA A 214 -3.75 -12.92 -8.62
N ARG A 215 -4.28 -14.10 -8.21
CA ARG A 215 -4.80 -15.10 -9.15
C ARG A 215 -6.02 -14.58 -9.93
N ARG A 216 -6.94 -13.87 -9.24
CA ARG A 216 -8.12 -13.30 -9.89
C ARG A 216 -7.75 -12.15 -10.82
N TRP A 217 -6.81 -11.29 -10.43
CA TRP A 217 -6.32 -10.20 -11.28
C TRP A 217 -5.66 -10.73 -12.55
N ARG A 218 -4.78 -11.74 -12.48
CA ARG A 218 -4.18 -12.37 -13.67
C ARG A 218 -5.21 -12.89 -14.65
N LYS A 219 -6.34 -13.44 -14.15
CA LYS A 219 -7.43 -13.93 -15.00
C LYS A 219 -8.26 -12.80 -15.59
N ARG A 220 -8.52 -11.75 -14.82
CA ARG A 220 -9.41 -10.64 -15.21
C ARG A 220 -8.72 -9.62 -16.11
N TRP A 221 -7.43 -9.45 -15.93
CA TRP A 221 -6.61 -8.41 -16.55
C TRP A 221 -5.46 -9.04 -17.36
N PRO A 222 -5.75 -9.68 -18.51
CA PRO A 222 -4.72 -10.31 -19.35
C PRO A 222 -3.76 -9.32 -20.00
N ASP A 223 -4.10 -8.03 -19.98
CA ASP A 223 -3.25 -6.94 -20.47
C ASP A 223 -2.16 -6.53 -19.48
N PHE A 224 -2.13 -7.14 -18.28
CA PHE A 224 -1.09 -6.94 -17.30
C PHE A 224 -0.19 -8.17 -17.18
N GLU A 225 1.11 -7.91 -17.09
CA GLU A 225 2.09 -8.91 -16.66
C GLU A 225 2.31 -8.77 -15.15
N PHE A 226 2.08 -9.86 -14.41
CA PHE A 226 2.20 -9.88 -12.95
C PHE A 226 3.32 -10.80 -12.49
N HIS A 227 4.26 -10.29 -11.68
CA HIS A 227 5.26 -11.07 -10.98
C HIS A 227 5.28 -10.76 -9.48
N LEU A 228 5.77 -11.69 -8.67
CA LEU A 228 5.91 -11.54 -7.23
C LEU A 228 7.36 -11.24 -6.90
N ASP A 229 7.62 -10.04 -6.43
CA ASP A 229 8.90 -9.68 -5.81
C ASP A 229 8.94 -10.21 -4.38
N LYS A 230 10.09 -10.76 -3.98
CA LYS A 230 10.32 -11.38 -2.65
C LYS A 230 11.50 -10.74 -1.93
N SER A 231 11.96 -9.59 -2.36
CA SER A 231 13.08 -8.87 -1.72
C SER A 231 12.72 -8.40 -0.31
N GLY A 232 11.44 -8.09 -0.08
CA GLY A 232 10.89 -7.76 1.24
C GLY A 232 10.42 -8.97 2.05
N SER A 233 10.13 -8.75 3.33
CA SER A 233 9.60 -9.78 4.24
C SER A 233 8.17 -10.19 3.91
N LYS A 234 7.38 -9.28 3.35
CA LYS A 234 5.95 -9.41 3.07
C LYS A 234 5.66 -9.87 1.63
N GLY A 235 6.60 -9.60 0.69
CA GLY A 235 6.44 -9.80 -0.73
C GLY A 235 5.48 -8.80 -1.38
N THR A 236 5.85 -8.30 -2.54
CA THR A 236 5.08 -7.33 -3.31
C THR A 236 4.70 -7.91 -4.67
N LEU A 237 3.40 -7.91 -5.00
CA LEU A 237 2.98 -8.22 -6.37
C LEU A 237 3.13 -6.97 -7.23
N ILE A 238 3.88 -7.09 -8.30
CA ILE A 238 4.08 -6.03 -9.29
C ILE A 238 3.37 -6.43 -10.58
N GLY A 239 2.50 -5.53 -11.07
CA GLY A 239 1.80 -5.71 -12.34
C GLY A 239 2.07 -4.55 -13.27
N THR A 240 2.56 -4.81 -14.48
CA THR A 240 2.80 -3.79 -15.50
C THR A 240 1.76 -3.92 -16.61
N ARG A 241 1.12 -2.82 -16.99
CA ARG A 241 0.17 -2.80 -18.09
C ARG A 241 0.91 -2.81 -19.44
N LEU A 242 0.66 -3.80 -20.25
CA LEU A 242 1.33 -3.99 -21.55
C LEU A 242 0.60 -3.31 -22.71
N ARG A 243 -0.75 -3.17 -22.62
CA ARG A 243 -1.60 -2.61 -23.69
C ARG A 243 -2.94 -2.09 -23.16
#